data_d5c459999cbc6ccaa3a9582203a59d7b
#
_entry.id   d5c459999cbc6ccaa3a9582203a59d7b
#
_cell.length_a   1.000
_cell.length_b   1.000
_cell.length_c   1.000
_cell.angle_alpha   90.00
_cell.angle_beta   90.00
_cell.angle_gamma   90.00
#
_symmetry.space_group_name_H-M   'P 1'
#
loop_
_entity.id
_entity.type
_entity.pdbx_description
1 polymer ?
#
loop_
_entity_poly.entity_id
_entity_poly.type
_entity_poly.pdbx_seq_one_letter_code
_entity_poly.pdbx_strand_id
1 'polypeptide(L)'
;MFGNTSTPFGMSMSGEIPSYIMAQTMNQVYTPNSLIALGNPIVDITVSIDKDTLQNYGLEYRGTVFCNEKTQKFLDELDKKPIVTYTPGGSVMNTLRVCSWCLTMNQNEAGKHKITMLGAVGNDIYKDKIINSLKEANVEPLLEILQEKTSRCGVGIYKRDRCLVPDIQASKNISKGFIEEKLDQICQHDVLLIEGYYLKENFDLCKYLVEEFKKQNKLVILTLSAVCIVQYHMNKIKEIADMSDMIIGNMEETEVLAGGKNAVFQDTYEKVHKILAPRNRLLVVTCGSHGVYCSKYNYKSMRLDLILQCFPNFVKNDEIVDLNGAGDAFLGGFLAMYLKGNTKNKLFSCCKAGNDAASVILRNVGCTYPKNFKLNLDEQG
;
A
#
# COMPACT_ATOMS: atom_id res chain seq x y z
N MET A 1 -12.59 -24.75 -37.20
CA MET A 1 -13.14 -23.38 -37.39
C MET A 1 -13.00 -22.64 -36.07
N PHE A 2 -11.93 -21.90 -35.90
CA PHE A 2 -11.71 -21.09 -34.72
C PHE A 2 -12.11 -19.66 -35.08
N GLY A 3 -13.18 -19.18 -34.43
CA GLY A 3 -13.68 -17.84 -34.60
C GLY A 3 -12.76 -16.82 -33.93
N ASN A 4 -12.24 -15.89 -34.71
CA ASN A 4 -11.56 -14.68 -34.25
C ASN A 4 -12.55 -13.82 -33.44
N THR A 5 -12.34 -13.69 -32.15
CA THR A 5 -12.93 -12.62 -31.35
C THR A 5 -11.97 -11.42 -31.41
N SER A 6 -12.34 -10.46 -32.24
CA SER A 6 -11.71 -9.15 -32.33
C SER A 6 -11.80 -8.42 -30.97
N THR A 7 -10.67 -8.04 -30.41
CA THR A 7 -10.56 -7.11 -29.29
C THR A 7 -11.08 -5.73 -29.68
N PRO A 8 -11.94 -5.07 -28.88
CA PRO A 8 -12.56 -3.79 -29.25
C PRO A 8 -11.69 -2.55 -28.95
N PHE A 9 -10.38 -2.66 -28.88
CA PHE A 9 -9.50 -1.50 -28.67
C PHE A 9 -8.30 -1.51 -29.60
N GLY A 10 -8.55 -1.24 -30.88
CA GLY A 10 -7.54 -0.77 -31.80
C GLY A 10 -7.36 0.75 -31.65
N MET A 11 -6.58 1.21 -30.68
CA MET A 11 -6.00 2.54 -30.72
C MET A 11 -4.52 2.41 -30.99
N SER A 12 -4.07 2.94 -32.13
CA SER A 12 -2.67 3.02 -32.54
C SER A 12 -1.88 3.81 -31.48
N MET A 13 -0.78 3.23 -31.03
CA MET A 13 0.17 3.83 -30.10
C MET A 13 1.00 4.92 -30.77
N SER A 14 0.39 6.06 -31.11
CA SER A 14 1.12 7.28 -31.51
C SER A 14 0.24 8.50 -31.27
N GLY A 15 -0.10 8.72 -30.01
CA GLY A 15 -0.80 9.94 -29.57
C GLY A 15 -0.01 10.58 -28.44
N GLU A 16 0.74 11.64 -28.72
CA GLU A 16 1.23 12.56 -27.70
C GLU A 16 0.03 13.01 -26.86
N ILE A 17 0.05 12.72 -25.56
CA ILE A 17 -0.93 13.26 -24.60
C ILE A 17 -0.77 14.77 -24.63
N PRO A 18 -1.79 15.56 -24.98
CA PRO A 18 -1.64 16.99 -25.07
C PRO A 18 -1.11 17.55 -23.73
N SER A 19 0.03 18.18 -23.77
CA SER A 19 0.75 18.76 -22.62
C SER A 19 -0.08 19.75 -21.80
N TYR A 20 -1.16 20.32 -22.37
CA TYR A 20 -2.05 21.25 -21.68
C TYR A 20 -2.96 20.57 -20.63
N ILE A 21 -3.24 19.26 -20.74
CA ILE A 21 -4.05 18.52 -19.75
C ILE A 21 -3.25 18.32 -18.45
N MET A 22 -1.91 18.20 -18.55
CA MET A 22 -1.03 18.14 -17.38
C MET A 22 -0.87 19.50 -16.67
N ALA A 23 -0.86 20.61 -17.41
CA ALA A 23 -0.58 21.93 -16.87
C ALA A 23 -1.75 22.55 -16.07
N GLN A 24 -2.99 22.16 -16.32
CA GLN A 24 -4.16 22.75 -15.64
C GLN A 24 -4.49 22.14 -14.27
N THR A 25 -3.87 21.02 -13.88
CA THR A 25 -4.13 20.36 -12.60
C THR A 25 -3.03 20.52 -11.55
N MET A 26 -1.91 21.17 -11.91
CA MET A 26 -0.78 21.45 -11.00
C MET A 26 -0.25 22.86 -11.23
N ASN A 27 -1.05 23.88 -10.96
CA ASN A 27 -0.56 25.27 -10.88
C ASN A 27 0.15 25.47 -9.54
N GLN A 28 1.29 25.03 -9.45
CA GLN A 28 2.55 25.26 -8.74
C GLN A 28 3.28 23.92 -8.70
N VAL A 29 4.54 23.92 -9.13
CA VAL A 29 5.40 22.74 -9.10
C VAL A 29 5.82 22.48 -7.64
N TYR A 30 4.83 22.11 -6.80
CA TYR A 30 5.12 21.59 -5.47
C TYR A 30 5.50 20.13 -5.62
N THR A 31 6.77 19.84 -5.43
CA THR A 31 7.28 18.49 -5.37
C THR A 31 7.39 18.09 -3.92
N PRO A 32 6.53 17.19 -3.42
CA PRO A 32 6.67 16.73 -2.05
C PRO A 32 8.00 15.98 -1.92
N ASN A 33 8.68 16.17 -0.80
CA ASN A 33 9.95 15.51 -0.52
C ASN A 33 9.93 14.65 0.74
N SER A 34 8.79 14.59 1.41
CA SER A 34 8.62 13.88 2.67
C SER A 34 7.28 13.17 2.76
N LEU A 35 7.32 11.95 3.32
CA LEU A 35 6.18 11.06 3.48
C LEU A 35 6.14 10.53 4.91
N ILE A 36 4.99 10.67 5.57
CA ILE A 36 4.69 9.96 6.79
C ILE A 36 3.49 9.02 6.55
N ALA A 37 3.57 7.81 7.07
CA ALA A 37 2.48 6.86 6.93
C ALA A 37 2.07 6.29 8.28
N LEU A 38 0.75 6.30 8.51
CA LEU A 38 0.12 5.73 9.70
C LEU A 38 -0.40 4.33 9.38
N GLY A 39 0.06 3.33 10.12
CA GLY A 39 -0.37 1.95 9.92
C GLY A 39 0.14 1.00 11.00
N ASN A 40 0.02 -0.30 10.75
CA ASN A 40 0.35 -1.36 11.68
C ASN A 40 1.75 -1.91 11.45
N PRO A 41 2.78 -1.53 12.25
CA PRO A 41 4.05 -2.23 12.24
C PRO A 41 3.87 -3.63 12.86
N ILE A 42 4.21 -4.68 12.11
CA ILE A 42 3.99 -6.08 12.46
C ILE A 42 5.28 -6.86 12.25
N VAL A 43 5.49 -7.92 13.01
CA VAL A 43 6.50 -8.93 12.72
C VAL A 43 5.84 -10.19 12.17
N ASP A 44 6.20 -10.58 10.96
CA ASP A 44 5.80 -11.85 10.38
C ASP A 44 6.73 -12.96 10.92
N ILE A 45 6.13 -14.01 11.50
CA ILE A 45 6.81 -15.18 12.03
C ILE A 45 6.50 -16.35 11.11
N THR A 46 7.46 -16.69 10.25
CA THR A 46 7.25 -17.70 9.20
C THR A 46 7.80 -19.06 9.63
N VAL A 47 6.98 -20.09 9.42
CA VAL A 47 7.32 -21.50 9.72
C VAL A 47 6.75 -22.43 8.67
N SER A 48 7.46 -23.52 8.36
CA SER A 48 6.89 -24.64 7.59
C SER A 48 5.94 -25.44 8.47
N ILE A 49 4.77 -25.75 7.96
CA ILE A 49 3.74 -26.54 8.67
C ILE A 49 3.28 -27.71 7.80
N ASP A 50 2.65 -28.69 8.43
CA ASP A 50 2.03 -29.83 7.80
C ASP A 50 0.48 -29.66 7.73
N LYS A 51 -0.19 -30.67 7.16
CA LYS A 51 -1.65 -30.70 7.04
C LYS A 51 -2.34 -30.80 8.40
N ASP A 52 -1.74 -31.52 9.34
CA ASP A 52 -2.30 -31.73 10.66
C ASP A 52 -2.28 -30.41 11.45
N THR A 53 -1.23 -29.62 11.31
CA THR A 53 -1.14 -28.27 11.87
C THR A 53 -2.26 -27.36 11.34
N LEU A 54 -2.53 -27.39 10.01
CA LEU A 54 -3.65 -26.64 9.44
C LEU A 54 -4.99 -26.99 10.09
N GLN A 55 -5.25 -28.29 10.26
CA GLN A 55 -6.50 -28.78 10.82
C GLN A 55 -6.62 -28.51 12.33
N ASN A 56 -5.56 -28.77 13.08
CA ASN A 56 -5.54 -28.65 14.54
C ASN A 56 -5.77 -27.21 15.00
N TYR A 57 -5.23 -26.24 14.28
CA TYR A 57 -5.36 -24.82 14.60
C TYR A 57 -6.45 -24.09 13.80
N GLY A 58 -7.14 -24.80 12.90
CA GLY A 58 -8.21 -24.21 12.07
C GLY A 58 -7.68 -23.14 11.11
N LEU A 59 -6.48 -23.37 10.57
CA LEU A 59 -5.86 -22.48 9.60
C LEU A 59 -6.43 -22.72 8.20
N GLU A 60 -6.65 -21.65 7.46
CA GLU A 60 -7.15 -21.74 6.08
C GLU A 60 -6.01 -21.79 5.09
N TYR A 61 -5.99 -22.84 4.25
CA TYR A 61 -5.04 -22.92 3.14
C TYR A 61 -5.28 -21.76 2.15
N ARG A 62 -4.26 -20.98 1.87
CA ARG A 62 -4.34 -19.73 1.06
C ARG A 62 -5.21 -18.63 1.69
N GLY A 63 -5.50 -18.72 2.97
CA GLY A 63 -6.39 -17.79 3.66
C GLY A 63 -5.74 -17.04 4.79
N THR A 64 -6.51 -16.09 5.32
CA THR A 64 -6.19 -15.34 6.53
C THR A 64 -7.26 -15.63 7.58
N VAL A 65 -6.83 -16.14 8.73
CA VAL A 65 -7.69 -16.38 9.89
C VAL A 65 -7.28 -15.39 10.99
N PHE A 66 -8.19 -14.49 11.34
CA PHE A 66 -7.93 -13.57 12.46
C PHE A 66 -7.74 -14.32 13.76
N CYS A 67 -6.89 -13.75 14.63
CA CYS A 67 -6.53 -14.37 15.90
C CYS A 67 -7.77 -14.67 16.74
N ASN A 68 -7.88 -15.94 17.20
CA ASN A 68 -8.88 -16.47 18.10
C ASN A 68 -8.24 -17.48 19.06
N GLU A 69 -8.99 -18.09 19.96
CA GLU A 69 -8.42 -19.02 20.97
C GLU A 69 -7.62 -20.19 20.37
N LYS A 70 -8.01 -20.71 19.20
CA LYS A 70 -7.29 -21.79 18.51
C LYS A 70 -6.01 -21.31 17.86
N THR A 71 -6.10 -20.23 17.10
CA THR A 71 -4.97 -19.68 16.38
C THR A 71 -3.98 -18.96 17.31
N GLN A 72 -4.42 -18.49 18.48
CA GLN A 72 -3.54 -18.00 19.53
C GLN A 72 -2.56 -19.08 19.99
N LYS A 73 -3.01 -20.32 20.16
CA LYS A 73 -2.12 -21.44 20.51
C LYS A 73 -1.07 -21.71 19.45
N PHE A 74 -1.45 -21.59 18.17
CA PHE A 74 -0.48 -21.65 17.06
C PHE A 74 0.61 -20.57 17.20
N LEU A 75 0.19 -19.32 17.42
CA LEU A 75 1.13 -18.20 17.60
C LEU A 75 2.05 -18.40 18.80
N ASP A 76 1.53 -18.87 19.92
CA ASP A 76 2.31 -19.13 21.14
C ASP A 76 3.32 -20.29 20.98
N GLU A 77 3.03 -21.23 20.07
CA GLU A 77 3.97 -22.30 19.72
C GLU A 77 5.06 -21.84 18.75
N LEU A 78 4.75 -20.87 17.87
CA LEU A 78 5.76 -20.31 16.97
C LEU A 78 6.94 -19.72 17.75
N ASP A 79 6.65 -19.03 18.86
CA ASP A 79 7.68 -18.44 19.72
C ASP A 79 8.64 -19.49 20.35
N LYS A 80 8.23 -20.76 20.37
CA LYS A 80 9.01 -21.89 20.96
C LYS A 80 9.74 -22.71 19.91
N LYS A 81 9.46 -22.53 18.62
CA LYS A 81 10.08 -23.32 17.55
C LYS A 81 11.51 -22.83 17.27
N PRO A 82 12.49 -23.77 17.14
CA PRO A 82 13.89 -23.38 16.92
C PRO A 82 14.18 -22.85 15.52
N ILE A 83 13.30 -23.12 14.55
CA ILE A 83 13.47 -22.74 13.15
C ILE A 83 12.27 -21.88 12.73
N VAL A 84 12.35 -20.58 12.99
CA VAL A 84 11.42 -19.58 12.51
C VAL A 84 12.18 -18.43 11.85
N THR A 85 11.59 -17.90 10.79
CA THR A 85 12.12 -16.70 10.14
C THR A 85 11.28 -15.50 10.56
N TYR A 86 11.95 -14.48 11.07
CA TYR A 86 11.31 -13.22 11.42
C TYR A 86 11.55 -12.22 10.31
N THR A 87 10.47 -11.69 9.73
CA THR A 87 10.54 -10.64 8.73
C THR A 87 9.68 -9.46 9.16
N PRO A 88 10.10 -8.23 8.84
CA PRO A 88 9.23 -7.08 9.04
C PRO A 88 8.01 -7.22 8.14
N GLY A 89 6.83 -6.94 8.69
CA GLY A 89 5.54 -7.02 8.04
C GLY A 89 4.66 -5.80 8.32
N GLY A 90 3.44 -5.87 7.82
CA GLY A 90 2.50 -4.75 7.81
C GLY A 90 2.57 -3.96 6.51
N SER A 91 1.40 -3.75 5.89
CA SER A 91 1.28 -3.19 4.53
C SER A 91 2.00 -1.84 4.40
N VAL A 92 1.72 -0.89 5.29
CA VAL A 92 2.37 0.43 5.28
C VAL A 92 3.87 0.31 5.52
N MET A 93 4.32 -0.52 6.47
CA MET A 93 5.74 -0.70 6.75
C MET A 93 6.48 -1.26 5.53
N ASN A 94 5.90 -2.24 4.85
CA ASN A 94 6.43 -2.77 3.59
C ASN A 94 6.50 -1.69 2.50
N THR A 95 5.42 -0.93 2.33
CA THR A 95 5.34 0.19 1.38
C THR A 95 6.46 1.21 1.63
N LEU A 96 6.67 1.63 2.87
CA LEU A 96 7.71 2.63 3.19
C LEU A 96 9.13 2.09 2.97
N ARG A 97 9.38 0.83 3.30
CA ARG A 97 10.67 0.17 3.06
C ARG A 97 10.98 0.07 1.57
N VAL A 98 9.99 -0.31 0.76
CA VAL A 98 10.14 -0.35 -0.71
C VAL A 98 10.29 1.06 -1.28
N CYS A 99 9.53 2.03 -0.80
CA CYS A 99 9.65 3.43 -1.22
C CYS A 99 11.07 3.96 -0.98
N SER A 100 11.59 3.78 0.23
CA SER A 100 12.95 4.17 0.57
C SER A 100 14.00 3.42 -0.25
N TRP A 101 13.82 2.12 -0.45
CA TRP A 101 14.70 1.32 -1.31
C TRP A 101 14.76 1.88 -2.74
N CYS A 102 13.63 2.19 -3.35
CA CYS A 102 13.57 2.78 -4.70
C CYS A 102 14.24 4.17 -4.76
N LEU A 103 14.11 4.99 -3.72
CA LEU A 103 14.76 6.31 -3.64
C LEU A 103 16.28 6.19 -3.46
N THR A 104 16.76 5.26 -2.64
CA THR A 104 18.19 5.12 -2.34
C THR A 104 18.99 4.47 -3.46
N MET A 105 18.35 3.79 -4.40
CA MET A 105 19.00 3.22 -5.58
C MET A 105 19.67 4.26 -6.49
N ASN A 106 19.12 5.46 -6.51
CA ASN A 106 19.75 6.59 -7.17
C ASN A 106 20.62 7.33 -6.16
N GLN A 107 21.95 7.22 -6.27
CA GLN A 107 22.89 7.88 -5.35
C GLN A 107 22.66 9.41 -5.24
N ASN A 108 22.10 10.02 -6.28
CA ASN A 108 21.77 11.45 -6.30
C ASN A 108 20.54 11.80 -5.46
N GLU A 109 19.72 10.81 -5.06
CA GLU A 109 18.49 11.00 -4.27
C GLU A 109 18.66 10.56 -2.81
N ALA A 110 19.73 9.85 -2.48
CA ALA A 110 19.98 9.37 -1.12
C ALA A 110 20.01 10.54 -0.13
N GLY A 111 19.18 10.46 0.91
CA GLY A 111 19.09 11.49 1.97
C GLY A 111 18.30 12.75 1.63
N LYS A 112 17.76 12.90 0.41
CA LYS A 112 16.93 14.06 0.04
C LYS A 112 15.49 13.93 0.51
N HIS A 113 15.03 12.71 0.76
CA HIS A 113 13.64 12.43 1.12
C HIS A 113 13.53 11.93 2.55
N LYS A 114 12.56 12.46 3.27
CA LYS A 114 12.25 12.02 4.64
C LYS A 114 11.06 11.05 4.60
N ILE A 115 11.29 9.81 4.99
CA ILE A 115 10.27 8.75 5.04
C ILE A 115 10.11 8.33 6.50
N THR A 116 8.88 8.40 7.03
CA THR A 116 8.60 8.16 8.45
C THR A 116 7.47 7.16 8.62
N MET A 117 7.67 6.15 9.46
CA MET A 117 6.64 5.22 9.93
C MET A 117 6.05 5.73 11.24
N LEU A 118 4.75 6.06 11.24
CA LEU A 118 3.97 6.41 12.42
C LEU A 118 3.15 5.19 12.86
N GLY A 119 3.21 4.82 14.13
CA GLY A 119 2.50 3.66 14.66
C GLY A 119 2.82 3.40 16.12
N ALA A 120 2.49 2.19 16.60
CA ALA A 120 2.84 1.77 17.95
C ALA A 120 3.37 0.33 17.96
N VAL A 121 4.25 0.05 18.93
CA VAL A 121 4.86 -1.27 19.18
C VAL A 121 4.85 -1.57 20.67
N GLY A 122 4.93 -2.84 21.02
CA GLY A 122 5.08 -3.26 22.41
C GLY A 122 6.51 -3.09 22.91
N ASN A 123 6.68 -3.16 24.23
CA ASN A 123 8.01 -3.13 24.84
C ASN A 123 8.58 -4.56 24.97
N ASP A 124 8.87 -5.19 23.85
CA ASP A 124 9.35 -6.56 23.75
C ASP A 124 10.46 -6.71 22.68
N ILE A 125 10.94 -7.96 22.48
CA ILE A 125 12.01 -8.28 21.52
C ILE A 125 11.65 -7.96 20.07
N TYR A 126 10.38 -7.91 19.72
CA TYR A 126 9.91 -7.62 18.37
C TYR A 126 9.99 -6.13 18.03
N LYS A 127 9.87 -5.25 19.04
CA LYS A 127 10.10 -3.82 18.89
C LYS A 127 11.44 -3.54 18.22
N ASP A 128 12.51 -4.15 18.74
CA ASP A 128 13.85 -3.89 18.22
C ASP A 128 14.03 -4.43 16.79
N LYS A 129 13.38 -5.55 16.45
CA LYS A 129 13.34 -6.06 15.07
C LYS A 129 12.68 -5.08 14.11
N ILE A 130 11.55 -4.50 14.51
CA ILE A 130 10.83 -3.48 13.70
C ILE A 130 11.68 -2.23 13.55
N ILE A 131 12.18 -1.67 14.65
CA ILE A 131 12.98 -0.44 14.63
C ILE A 131 14.24 -0.61 13.79
N ASN A 132 14.96 -1.72 13.96
CA ASN A 132 16.17 -1.99 13.19
C ASN A 132 15.88 -2.14 11.71
N SER A 133 14.81 -2.85 11.35
CA SER A 133 14.39 -2.99 9.94
C SER A 133 14.01 -1.66 9.29
N LEU A 134 13.32 -0.77 10.00
CA LEU A 134 13.00 0.57 9.51
C LEU A 134 14.28 1.38 9.31
N LYS A 135 15.18 1.40 10.29
CA LYS A 135 16.47 2.11 10.21
C LYS A 135 17.36 1.59 9.08
N GLU A 136 17.45 0.26 8.91
CA GLU A 136 18.21 -0.36 7.81
C GLU A 136 17.65 0.04 6.43
N ALA A 137 16.34 0.28 6.36
CA ALA A 137 15.68 0.76 5.16
C ALA A 137 15.70 2.30 5.01
N ASN A 138 16.41 3.05 5.88
CA ASN A 138 16.36 4.51 5.95
C ASN A 138 14.94 5.08 6.11
N VAL A 139 14.11 4.40 6.89
CA VAL A 139 12.79 4.86 7.32
C VAL A 139 12.86 5.28 8.77
N GLU A 140 12.45 6.50 9.09
CA GLU A 140 12.44 7.02 10.46
C GLU A 140 11.31 6.35 11.25
N PRO A 141 11.60 5.69 12.39
CA PRO A 141 10.55 5.16 13.25
C PRO A 141 10.03 6.25 14.20
N LEU A 142 8.79 6.67 14.04
CA LEU A 142 8.05 7.49 14.99
C LEU A 142 6.98 6.62 15.65
N LEU A 143 7.42 5.83 16.63
CA LEU A 143 6.63 4.75 17.23
C LEU A 143 6.38 5.00 18.71
N GLU A 144 5.12 4.93 19.12
CA GLU A 144 4.76 4.85 20.55
C GLU A 144 5.11 3.46 21.08
N ILE A 145 5.76 3.42 22.25
CA ILE A 145 6.13 2.16 22.91
C ILE A 145 5.13 1.88 24.02
N LEU A 146 4.33 0.83 23.87
CA LEU A 146 3.26 0.45 24.79
C LEU A 146 3.65 -0.76 25.66
N GLN A 147 2.92 -0.99 26.75
CA GLN A 147 3.11 -2.17 27.61
C GLN A 147 2.50 -3.46 27.02
N GLU A 148 1.69 -3.32 25.96
CA GLU A 148 1.14 -4.44 25.24
C GLU A 148 2.22 -5.17 24.41
N LYS A 149 1.90 -6.37 23.90
CA LYS A 149 2.79 -7.09 23.00
C LYS A 149 2.84 -6.39 21.63
N THR A 150 3.98 -6.42 20.99
CA THR A 150 4.10 -6.00 19.58
C THR A 150 3.22 -6.87 18.70
N SER A 151 2.54 -6.26 17.73
CA SER A 151 1.71 -6.98 16.76
C SER A 151 2.54 -7.92 15.91
N ARG A 152 2.00 -9.09 15.62
CA ARG A 152 2.69 -10.16 14.88
C ARG A 152 1.72 -10.86 13.92
N CYS A 153 2.26 -11.51 12.92
CA CYS A 153 1.50 -12.40 12.04
C CYS A 153 2.19 -13.75 11.98
N GLY A 154 1.48 -14.82 12.36
CA GLY A 154 1.93 -16.18 12.13
C GLY A 154 1.75 -16.53 10.65
N VAL A 155 2.83 -16.90 9.99
CA VAL A 155 2.84 -17.29 8.57
C VAL A 155 3.19 -18.76 8.47
N GLY A 156 2.18 -19.61 8.28
CA GLY A 156 2.36 -21.04 8.07
C GLY A 156 2.54 -21.37 6.59
N ILE A 157 3.70 -21.91 6.20
CA ILE A 157 3.93 -22.38 4.83
C ILE A 157 3.55 -23.85 4.74
N TYR A 158 2.56 -24.16 3.92
CA TYR A 158 2.16 -25.53 3.57
C TYR A 158 2.25 -25.72 2.07
N LYS A 159 3.06 -26.70 1.62
CA LYS A 159 3.41 -26.89 0.20
C LYS A 159 4.04 -25.62 -0.40
N ARG A 160 3.34 -24.94 -1.32
CA ARG A 160 3.81 -23.70 -1.98
C ARG A 160 3.00 -22.47 -1.59
N ASP A 161 2.09 -22.61 -0.64
CA ASP A 161 1.16 -21.56 -0.24
C ASP A 161 1.21 -21.28 1.25
N ARG A 162 0.55 -20.23 1.67
CA ARG A 162 0.57 -19.73 3.04
C ARG A 162 -0.82 -19.70 3.65
N CYS A 163 -0.82 -19.80 4.98
CA CYS A 163 -1.90 -19.33 5.82
C CYS A 163 -1.38 -18.19 6.70
N LEU A 164 -2.19 -17.19 6.94
CA LEU A 164 -1.85 -16.00 7.73
C LEU A 164 -2.72 -15.95 8.99
N VAL A 165 -2.10 -15.66 10.12
CA VAL A 165 -2.77 -15.46 11.40
C VAL A 165 -2.31 -14.12 11.98
N PRO A 166 -2.92 -12.98 11.60
CA PRO A 166 -2.61 -11.69 12.18
C PRO A 166 -3.13 -11.58 13.61
N ASP A 167 -2.23 -11.18 14.51
CA ASP A 167 -2.49 -10.87 15.92
C ASP A 167 -2.14 -9.39 16.15
N ILE A 168 -3.15 -8.54 15.99
CA ILE A 168 -3.00 -7.09 16.08
C ILE A 168 -3.16 -6.67 17.54
N GLN A 169 -2.08 -6.23 18.15
CA GLN A 169 -1.95 -5.86 19.54
C GLN A 169 -1.60 -4.36 19.68
N ALA A 170 -0.39 -4.02 20.11
CA ALA A 170 0.05 -2.64 20.32
C ALA A 170 -0.17 -1.72 19.12
N SER A 171 0.00 -2.23 17.89
CA SER A 171 -0.06 -1.38 16.69
C SER A 171 -1.42 -0.68 16.51
N LYS A 172 -2.53 -1.26 16.99
CA LYS A 172 -3.86 -0.66 16.91
C LYS A 172 -4.15 0.38 18.01
N ASN A 173 -3.26 0.54 19.00
CA ASN A 173 -3.53 1.27 20.23
C ASN A 173 -2.64 2.52 20.40
N ILE A 174 -2.15 3.10 19.28
CA ILE A 174 -1.46 4.39 19.36
C ILE A 174 -2.37 5.42 20.04
N SER A 175 -1.82 6.14 21.02
CA SER A 175 -2.60 7.07 21.80
C SER A 175 -2.77 8.43 21.12
N LYS A 176 -3.91 9.07 21.36
CA LYS A 176 -4.14 10.45 20.93
C LYS A 176 -3.11 11.39 21.55
N GLY A 177 -2.75 11.16 22.82
CA GLY A 177 -1.74 11.97 23.52
C GLY A 177 -0.37 11.93 22.84
N PHE A 178 0.08 10.76 22.38
CA PHE A 178 1.32 10.64 21.60
C PHE A 178 1.24 11.42 20.29
N ILE A 179 0.12 11.30 19.57
CA ILE A 179 -0.08 12.05 18.33
C ILE A 179 -0.07 13.57 18.57
N GLU A 180 -0.74 14.04 19.60
CA GLU A 180 -0.78 15.48 19.95
C GLU A 180 0.60 16.00 20.37
N GLU A 181 1.38 15.22 21.13
CA GLU A 181 2.76 15.56 21.50
C GLU A 181 3.68 15.65 20.26
N LYS A 182 3.48 14.80 19.26
CA LYS A 182 4.30 14.73 18.06
C LYS A 182 3.72 15.46 16.84
N LEU A 183 2.60 16.19 17.02
CA LEU A 183 1.85 16.76 15.90
C LEU A 183 2.71 17.67 15.02
N ASP A 184 3.52 18.54 15.60
CA ASP A 184 4.41 19.41 14.84
C ASP A 184 5.40 18.63 13.99
N GLN A 185 5.99 17.55 14.55
CA GLN A 185 6.90 16.68 13.82
C GLN A 185 6.17 15.92 12.70
N ILE A 186 4.95 15.43 12.96
CA ILE A 186 4.10 14.74 11.99
C ILE A 186 3.75 15.70 10.86
N CYS A 187 3.31 16.90 11.20
CA CYS A 187 2.90 17.92 10.26
C CYS A 187 4.06 18.61 9.51
N GLN A 188 5.31 18.29 9.77
CA GLN A 188 6.44 18.71 8.91
C GLN A 188 6.47 17.94 7.58
N HIS A 189 5.79 16.80 7.48
CA HIS A 189 5.77 16.02 6.24
C HIS A 189 4.79 16.60 5.22
N ASP A 190 5.09 16.37 3.95
CA ASP A 190 4.29 16.86 2.81
C ASP A 190 3.12 15.95 2.48
N VAL A 191 3.29 14.65 2.73
CA VAL A 191 2.34 13.61 2.37
C VAL A 191 2.03 12.77 3.60
N LEU A 192 0.72 12.59 3.86
CA LEU A 192 0.19 11.62 4.81
C LEU A 192 -0.39 10.44 4.05
N LEU A 193 0.10 9.24 4.33
CA LEU A 193 -0.48 7.99 3.86
C LEU A 193 -1.23 7.31 5.00
N ILE A 194 -2.48 6.93 4.77
CA ILE A 194 -3.31 6.17 5.71
C ILE A 194 -3.72 4.86 5.07
N GLU A 195 -3.55 3.76 5.81
CA GLU A 195 -4.05 2.45 5.37
C GLU A 195 -5.47 2.19 5.87
N GLY A 196 -6.30 1.57 5.01
CA GLY A 196 -7.66 1.20 5.33
C GLY A 196 -7.77 0.27 6.55
N TYR A 197 -6.82 -0.64 6.75
CA TYR A 197 -6.77 -1.50 7.93
C TYR A 197 -6.79 -0.72 9.24
N TYR A 198 -6.15 0.45 9.26
CA TYR A 198 -6.05 1.27 10.46
C TYR A 198 -7.35 1.98 10.83
N LEU A 199 -8.20 2.24 9.82
CA LEU A 199 -9.51 2.89 10.02
C LEU A 199 -10.49 2.06 10.84
N LYS A 200 -10.29 0.74 10.91
CA LYS A 200 -11.16 -0.14 11.67
C LYS A 200 -11.23 0.29 13.14
N GLU A 201 -10.09 0.44 13.78
CA GLU A 201 -9.97 0.70 15.22
C GLU A 201 -9.70 2.20 15.55
N ASN A 202 -9.06 2.94 14.63
CA ASN A 202 -8.50 4.27 14.89
C ASN A 202 -9.10 5.36 13.98
N PHE A 203 -10.39 5.25 13.67
CA PHE A 203 -11.04 6.17 12.74
C PHE A 203 -10.91 7.64 13.13
N ASP A 204 -11.24 7.98 14.40
CA ASP A 204 -11.22 9.36 14.87
C ASP A 204 -9.81 9.97 14.85
N LEU A 205 -8.80 9.14 15.14
CA LEU A 205 -7.40 9.54 15.06
C LEU A 205 -6.96 9.78 13.62
N CYS A 206 -7.33 8.89 12.70
CA CYS A 206 -7.04 9.05 11.27
C CYS A 206 -7.71 10.32 10.73
N LYS A 207 -8.97 10.54 11.07
CA LYS A 207 -9.71 11.74 10.69
C LYS A 207 -9.04 13.00 11.21
N TYR A 208 -8.66 13.02 12.48
CA TYR A 208 -7.93 14.14 13.09
C TYR A 208 -6.66 14.48 12.32
N LEU A 209 -5.82 13.50 12.03
CA LEU A 209 -4.59 13.72 11.25
C LEU A 209 -4.86 14.19 9.84
N VAL A 210 -5.86 13.64 9.16
CA VAL A 210 -6.28 14.09 7.83
C VAL A 210 -6.69 15.55 7.86
N GLU A 211 -7.51 15.95 8.83
CA GLU A 211 -7.96 17.34 9.00
C GLU A 211 -6.76 18.29 9.23
N GLU A 212 -5.78 17.90 10.09
CA GLU A 212 -4.59 18.69 10.34
C GLU A 212 -3.72 18.88 9.08
N PHE A 213 -3.56 17.83 8.25
CA PHE A 213 -2.86 17.93 6.96
C PHE A 213 -3.64 18.82 5.97
N LYS A 214 -4.97 18.69 5.92
CA LYS A 214 -5.79 19.50 5.00
C LYS A 214 -5.83 20.97 5.39
N LYS A 215 -5.78 21.32 6.69
CA LYS A 215 -5.63 22.72 7.15
C LYS A 215 -4.36 23.37 6.60
N GLN A 216 -3.30 22.59 6.37
CA GLN A 216 -2.02 23.05 5.85
C GLN A 216 -1.88 22.86 4.32
N ASN A 217 -2.96 22.51 3.60
CA ASN A 217 -2.98 22.21 2.17
C ASN A 217 -2.01 21.09 1.75
N LYS A 218 -1.74 20.14 2.64
CA LYS A 218 -0.87 18.99 2.39
C LYS A 218 -1.61 17.82 1.76
N LEU A 219 -0.86 16.90 1.18
CA LEU A 219 -1.43 15.77 0.46
C LEU A 219 -1.81 14.64 1.41
N VAL A 220 -2.98 14.07 1.16
CA VAL A 220 -3.49 12.88 1.86
C VAL A 220 -3.74 11.77 0.85
N ILE A 221 -3.18 10.60 1.14
CA ILE A 221 -3.35 9.39 0.35
C ILE A 221 -4.02 8.34 1.22
N LEU A 222 -5.08 7.70 0.70
CA LEU A 222 -5.75 6.57 1.33
C LEU A 222 -5.50 5.30 0.52
N THR A 223 -5.07 4.21 1.17
CA THR A 223 -5.15 2.88 0.57
C THR A 223 -6.39 2.15 1.05
N LEU A 224 -7.05 1.40 0.18
CA LEU A 224 -8.26 0.64 0.53
C LEU A 224 -7.95 -0.63 1.34
N SER A 225 -6.75 -1.18 1.16
CA SER A 225 -6.11 -2.26 1.92
C SER A 225 -6.69 -3.67 1.76
N ALA A 226 -8.01 -3.85 1.85
CA ALA A 226 -8.66 -5.15 1.65
C ALA A 226 -10.15 -5.01 1.38
N VAL A 227 -10.71 -5.95 0.62
CA VAL A 227 -12.14 -6.06 0.31
C VAL A 227 -13.00 -6.04 1.58
N CYS A 228 -12.64 -6.83 2.60
CA CYS A 228 -13.39 -6.90 3.85
C CYS A 228 -13.36 -5.56 4.62
N ILE A 229 -12.28 -4.80 4.55
CA ILE A 229 -12.19 -3.48 5.19
C ILE A 229 -13.15 -2.51 4.51
N VAL A 230 -13.14 -2.44 3.20
CA VAL A 230 -14.06 -1.58 2.44
C VAL A 230 -15.51 -2.00 2.72
N GLN A 231 -15.80 -3.30 2.69
CA GLN A 231 -17.15 -3.83 2.88
C GLN A 231 -17.72 -3.54 4.29
N TYR A 232 -16.95 -3.82 5.34
CA TYR A 232 -17.44 -3.70 6.70
C TYR A 232 -17.30 -2.29 7.30
N HIS A 233 -16.45 -1.45 6.71
CA HIS A 233 -16.18 -0.09 7.20
C HIS A 233 -16.41 0.99 6.14
N MET A 234 -17.34 0.74 5.20
CA MET A 234 -17.65 1.60 4.05
C MET A 234 -17.80 3.09 4.43
N ASN A 235 -18.55 3.39 5.48
CA ASN A 235 -18.79 4.78 5.88
C ASN A 235 -17.50 5.47 6.33
N LYS A 236 -16.66 4.78 7.10
CA LYS A 236 -15.35 5.28 7.56
C LYS A 236 -14.41 5.51 6.37
N ILE A 237 -14.36 4.53 5.45
CA ILE A 237 -13.56 4.62 4.21
C ILE A 237 -14.01 5.82 3.37
N LYS A 238 -15.32 5.99 3.15
CA LYS A 238 -15.85 7.12 2.35
C LYS A 238 -15.52 8.46 2.98
N GLU A 239 -15.66 8.61 4.27
CA GLU A 239 -15.40 9.88 4.97
C GLU A 239 -13.92 10.29 4.82
N ILE A 240 -12.96 9.36 4.97
CA ILE A 240 -11.54 9.65 4.74
C ILE A 240 -11.25 9.84 3.25
N ALA A 241 -11.86 9.03 2.38
CA ALA A 241 -11.73 9.16 0.92
C ALA A 241 -12.21 10.52 0.42
N ASP A 242 -13.27 11.08 1.02
CA ASP A 242 -13.79 12.41 0.69
C ASP A 242 -12.77 13.51 0.96
N MET A 243 -11.92 13.35 1.94
CA MET A 243 -10.84 14.29 2.28
C MET A 243 -9.51 13.98 1.57
N SER A 244 -9.36 12.81 0.97
CA SER A 244 -8.12 12.37 0.34
C SER A 244 -7.93 12.94 -1.07
N ASP A 245 -6.67 13.23 -1.43
CA ASP A 245 -6.27 13.69 -2.75
C ASP A 245 -5.98 12.54 -3.71
N MET A 246 -5.66 11.38 -3.16
CA MET A 246 -5.41 10.15 -3.90
C MET A 246 -6.00 8.95 -3.15
N ILE A 247 -6.64 8.06 -3.90
CA ILE A 247 -7.13 6.77 -3.39
C ILE A 247 -6.47 5.68 -4.20
N ILE A 248 -5.91 4.68 -3.50
CA ILE A 248 -5.22 3.55 -4.12
C ILE A 248 -5.84 2.26 -3.61
N GLY A 249 -6.16 1.36 -4.53
CA GLY A 249 -6.68 0.03 -4.20
C GLY A 249 -6.54 -0.93 -5.37
N ASN A 250 -6.88 -2.18 -5.14
CA ASN A 250 -7.02 -3.13 -6.24
C ASN A 250 -8.45 -3.06 -6.84
N MET A 251 -8.67 -3.78 -7.95
CA MET A 251 -9.97 -3.77 -8.63
C MET A 251 -11.10 -4.29 -7.72
N GLU A 252 -10.88 -5.35 -6.96
CA GLU A 252 -11.91 -5.94 -6.10
C GLU A 252 -12.31 -4.98 -4.96
N GLU A 253 -11.35 -4.32 -4.33
CA GLU A 253 -11.59 -3.29 -3.32
C GLU A 253 -12.36 -2.10 -3.90
N THR A 254 -11.98 -1.70 -5.12
CA THR A 254 -12.61 -0.58 -5.83
C THR A 254 -14.04 -0.91 -6.27
N GLU A 255 -14.30 -2.13 -6.71
CA GLU A 255 -15.66 -2.63 -7.02
C GLU A 255 -16.55 -2.58 -5.79
N VAL A 256 -16.06 -3.02 -4.63
CA VAL A 256 -16.82 -2.93 -3.37
C VAL A 256 -17.10 -1.48 -3.00
N LEU A 257 -16.11 -0.59 -3.11
CA LEU A 257 -16.30 0.84 -2.88
C LEU A 257 -17.34 1.45 -3.83
N ALA A 258 -17.41 0.97 -5.07
CA ALA A 258 -18.41 1.37 -6.07
C ALA A 258 -19.82 0.82 -5.81
N GLY A 259 -20.01 0.01 -4.77
CA GLY A 259 -21.28 -0.64 -4.43
C GLY A 259 -21.50 -1.97 -5.11
N GLY A 260 -20.47 -2.59 -5.66
CA GLY A 260 -20.48 -3.93 -6.25
C GLY A 260 -19.82 -4.01 -7.63
N LYS A 261 -19.72 -5.23 -8.13
CA LYS A 261 -19.10 -5.52 -9.42
C LYS A 261 -19.90 -4.92 -10.58
N ASN A 262 -19.20 -4.32 -11.52
CA ASN A 262 -19.77 -3.74 -12.73
C ASN A 262 -19.30 -4.53 -13.97
N ALA A 263 -20.11 -4.51 -15.03
CA ALA A 263 -19.80 -5.20 -16.27
C ALA A 263 -18.60 -4.61 -17.00
N VAL A 264 -18.39 -3.30 -16.83
CA VAL A 264 -17.29 -2.55 -17.46
C VAL A 264 -16.49 -1.85 -16.39
N PHE A 265 -15.16 -1.96 -16.44
CA PHE A 265 -14.24 -1.33 -15.49
C PHE A 265 -14.44 0.18 -15.37
N GLN A 266 -14.71 0.83 -16.50
CA GLN A 266 -14.94 2.27 -16.55
C GLN A 266 -16.12 2.70 -15.67
N ASP A 267 -17.20 1.90 -15.62
CA ASP A 267 -18.37 2.18 -14.78
C ASP A 267 -18.02 2.13 -13.30
N THR A 268 -17.10 1.25 -12.91
CA THR A 268 -16.60 1.17 -11.53
C THR A 268 -15.90 2.46 -11.12
N TYR A 269 -14.99 2.98 -11.96
CA TYR A 269 -14.28 4.22 -11.67
C TYR A 269 -15.22 5.42 -11.61
N GLU A 270 -16.14 5.52 -12.55
CA GLU A 270 -17.12 6.59 -12.58
C GLU A 270 -18.04 6.59 -11.36
N LYS A 271 -18.49 5.40 -10.93
CA LYS A 271 -19.29 5.25 -9.71
C LYS A 271 -18.51 5.67 -8.47
N VAL A 272 -17.24 5.26 -8.31
CA VAL A 272 -16.43 5.70 -7.17
C VAL A 272 -16.33 7.22 -7.12
N HIS A 273 -16.02 7.86 -8.23
CA HIS A 273 -15.94 9.31 -8.26
C HIS A 273 -17.29 10.00 -7.95
N LYS A 274 -18.43 9.40 -8.37
CA LYS A 274 -19.77 9.97 -8.13
C LYS A 274 -20.28 9.78 -6.71
N ILE A 275 -19.89 8.69 -6.03
CA ILE A 275 -20.33 8.44 -4.64
C ILE A 275 -19.51 9.20 -3.60
N LEU A 276 -18.36 9.72 -3.99
CA LEU A 276 -17.49 10.54 -3.14
C LEU A 276 -17.76 12.03 -3.36
N ALA A 277 -17.44 12.84 -2.36
CA ALA A 277 -17.59 14.30 -2.46
C ALA A 277 -16.83 14.86 -3.67
N PRO A 278 -17.44 15.81 -4.44
CA PRO A 278 -16.82 16.41 -5.60
C PRO A 278 -15.50 17.12 -5.26
N ARG A 279 -14.40 16.56 -5.76
CA ARG A 279 -13.07 17.19 -5.66
C ARG A 279 -12.11 16.61 -6.69
N ASN A 280 -11.06 17.36 -6.97
CA ASN A 280 -9.99 16.91 -7.85
C ASN A 280 -9.13 15.83 -7.16
N ARG A 281 -9.51 14.57 -7.38
CA ARG A 281 -8.94 13.38 -6.74
C ARG A 281 -8.41 12.43 -7.80
N LEU A 282 -7.25 11.82 -7.53
CA LEU A 282 -6.70 10.75 -8.34
C LEU A 282 -7.14 9.40 -7.76
N LEU A 283 -7.75 8.55 -8.58
CA LEU A 283 -8.01 7.15 -8.28
C LEU A 283 -6.99 6.29 -9.03
N VAL A 284 -6.25 5.45 -8.30
CA VAL A 284 -5.24 4.51 -8.83
C VAL A 284 -5.68 3.10 -8.50
N VAL A 285 -5.93 2.29 -9.52
CA VAL A 285 -6.48 0.93 -9.37
C VAL A 285 -5.53 -0.09 -9.97
N THR A 286 -5.00 -0.98 -9.13
CA THR A 286 -4.18 -2.10 -9.58
C THR A 286 -5.04 -3.28 -9.99
N CYS A 287 -4.71 -3.91 -11.13
CA CYS A 287 -5.46 -5.01 -11.72
C CYS A 287 -4.56 -6.24 -11.99
N GLY A 288 -3.58 -6.50 -11.12
CA GLY A 288 -2.64 -7.61 -11.27
C GLY A 288 -1.92 -7.60 -12.62
N SER A 289 -2.00 -8.70 -13.36
CA SER A 289 -1.38 -8.82 -14.69
C SER A 289 -1.96 -7.88 -15.75
N HIS A 290 -3.12 -7.27 -15.52
CA HIS A 290 -3.70 -6.26 -16.41
C HIS A 290 -3.16 -4.85 -16.18
N GLY A 291 -2.30 -4.68 -15.20
CA GLY A 291 -1.60 -3.42 -14.91
C GLY A 291 -2.32 -2.51 -13.95
N VAL A 292 -2.15 -1.21 -14.15
CA VAL A 292 -2.71 -0.18 -13.30
C VAL A 292 -3.46 0.86 -14.12
N TYR A 293 -4.58 1.31 -13.60
CA TYR A 293 -5.43 2.33 -14.19
C TYR A 293 -5.50 3.54 -13.28
N CYS A 294 -5.36 4.73 -13.87
CA CYS A 294 -5.48 5.99 -13.17
C CYS A 294 -6.61 6.83 -13.77
N SER A 295 -7.49 7.33 -12.93
CA SER A 295 -8.64 8.12 -13.36
C SER A 295 -8.88 9.34 -12.49
N LYS A 296 -9.50 10.37 -13.10
CA LYS A 296 -10.10 11.53 -12.45
C LYS A 296 -11.50 11.72 -13.00
N TYR A 297 -12.33 12.46 -12.28
CA TYR A 297 -13.66 12.83 -12.76
C TYR A 297 -13.74 14.33 -12.96
N ASN A 298 -14.15 14.73 -14.15
CA ASN A 298 -14.38 16.13 -14.46
C ASN A 298 -15.82 16.51 -14.13
N TYR A 299 -16.00 17.17 -12.99
CA TYR A 299 -17.32 17.56 -12.49
C TYR A 299 -17.98 18.69 -13.32
N LYS A 300 -17.20 19.43 -14.12
CA LYS A 300 -17.78 20.45 -15.02
C LYS A 300 -18.44 19.81 -16.25
N SER A 301 -17.75 18.85 -16.86
CA SER A 301 -18.26 18.09 -18.03
C SER A 301 -19.06 16.85 -17.63
N MET A 302 -19.11 16.49 -16.35
CA MET A 302 -19.74 15.28 -15.81
C MET A 302 -19.24 14.01 -16.51
N ARG A 303 -17.93 13.93 -16.76
CA ARG A 303 -17.28 12.80 -17.45
C ARG A 303 -16.11 12.26 -16.69
N LEU A 304 -15.91 10.95 -16.81
CA LEU A 304 -14.70 10.28 -16.36
C LEU A 304 -13.56 10.59 -17.33
N ASP A 305 -12.47 11.10 -16.79
CA ASP A 305 -11.21 11.22 -17.50
C ASP A 305 -10.34 10.03 -17.08
N LEU A 306 -10.27 8.97 -17.90
CA LEU A 306 -9.28 7.93 -17.76
C LEU A 306 -7.94 8.50 -18.25
N ILE A 307 -7.06 8.80 -17.28
CA ILE A 307 -5.84 9.52 -17.58
C ILE A 307 -4.78 8.57 -18.13
N LEU A 308 -4.72 7.33 -17.62
CA LEU A 308 -3.61 6.43 -17.89
C LEU A 308 -3.99 4.98 -17.65
N GLN A 309 -3.48 4.10 -18.53
CA GLN A 309 -3.30 2.68 -18.29
C GLN A 309 -1.82 2.36 -18.44
N CYS A 310 -1.23 1.68 -17.46
CA CYS A 310 0.16 1.26 -17.50
C CYS A 310 0.24 -0.26 -17.28
N PHE A 311 0.77 -0.98 -18.27
CA PHE A 311 0.93 -2.43 -18.17
C PHE A 311 2.18 -2.79 -17.35
N PRO A 312 2.12 -3.87 -16.55
CA PRO A 312 3.28 -4.34 -15.81
C PRO A 312 4.28 -5.04 -16.77
N ASN A 313 5.52 -5.18 -16.32
CA ASN A 313 6.44 -6.08 -16.96
C ASN A 313 5.94 -7.52 -16.79
N PHE A 314 6.05 -8.31 -17.83
CA PHE A 314 5.66 -9.72 -17.80
C PHE A 314 6.56 -10.50 -16.83
N VAL A 315 5.94 -11.15 -15.86
CA VAL A 315 6.59 -12.11 -14.96
C VAL A 315 6.02 -13.49 -15.26
N LYS A 316 6.88 -14.44 -15.58
CA LYS A 316 6.43 -15.82 -15.85
C LYS A 316 5.89 -16.46 -14.58
N ASN A 317 4.88 -17.31 -14.72
CA ASN A 317 4.27 -17.99 -13.56
C ASN A 317 5.25 -18.86 -12.74
N ASP A 318 6.27 -19.41 -13.38
CA ASP A 318 7.33 -20.19 -12.74
C ASP A 318 8.36 -19.33 -12.00
N GLU A 319 8.43 -18.03 -12.30
CA GLU A 319 9.26 -17.05 -11.60
C GLU A 319 8.56 -16.46 -10.36
N ILE A 320 7.23 -16.60 -10.25
CA ILE A 320 6.48 -16.09 -9.11
C ILE A 320 6.71 -17.00 -7.91
N VAL A 321 7.37 -16.45 -6.90
CA VAL A 321 7.65 -17.11 -5.63
C VAL A 321 6.55 -16.83 -4.62
N ASP A 322 6.08 -15.56 -4.55
CA ASP A 322 5.11 -15.11 -3.57
C ASP A 322 4.31 -13.91 -4.09
N LEU A 323 3.00 -13.94 -3.92
CA LEU A 323 2.11 -12.83 -4.30
C LEU A 323 1.97 -11.77 -3.19
N ASN A 324 2.33 -12.11 -1.95
CA ASN A 324 2.21 -11.20 -0.82
C ASN A 324 3.19 -10.03 -0.95
N GLY A 325 2.71 -8.84 -0.60
CA GLY A 325 3.52 -7.63 -0.65
C GLY A 325 3.65 -7.01 -2.04
N ALA A 326 3.10 -7.62 -3.10
CA ALA A 326 3.14 -7.03 -4.45
C ALA A 326 2.40 -5.69 -4.52
N GLY A 327 1.25 -5.57 -3.82
CA GLY A 327 0.50 -4.32 -3.69
C GLY A 327 1.28 -3.26 -2.90
N ASP A 328 1.90 -3.68 -1.79
CA ASP A 328 2.76 -2.80 -0.96
C ASP A 328 3.95 -2.30 -1.77
N ALA A 329 4.56 -3.20 -2.56
CA ALA A 329 5.69 -2.87 -3.42
C ALA A 329 5.29 -1.93 -4.56
N PHE A 330 4.14 -2.16 -5.19
CA PHE A 330 3.61 -1.24 -6.19
C PHE A 330 3.47 0.16 -5.58
N LEU A 331 2.82 0.27 -4.43
CA LEU A 331 2.62 1.55 -3.77
C LEU A 331 3.96 2.18 -3.37
N GLY A 332 4.90 1.40 -2.86
CA GLY A 332 6.25 1.89 -2.51
C GLY A 332 6.99 2.47 -3.70
N GLY A 333 7.05 1.75 -4.83
CA GLY A 333 7.66 2.22 -6.07
C GLY A 333 6.96 3.45 -6.66
N PHE A 334 5.63 3.45 -6.65
CA PHE A 334 4.80 4.59 -7.07
C PHE A 334 5.12 5.84 -6.26
N LEU A 335 5.13 5.73 -4.93
CA LEU A 335 5.40 6.85 -4.03
C LEU A 335 6.83 7.35 -4.14
N ALA A 336 7.81 6.47 -4.33
CA ALA A 336 9.20 6.86 -4.55
C ALA A 336 9.34 7.80 -5.76
N MET A 337 8.73 7.43 -6.88
CA MET A 337 8.75 8.27 -8.08
C MET A 337 7.89 9.53 -7.91
N TYR A 338 6.79 9.44 -7.14
CA TYR A 338 5.95 10.59 -6.84
C TYR A 338 6.70 11.66 -6.03
N LEU A 339 7.50 11.25 -5.03
CA LEU A 339 8.35 12.13 -4.22
C LEU A 339 9.53 12.69 -4.99
N LYS A 340 10.14 11.91 -5.90
CA LYS A 340 11.25 12.37 -6.75
C LYS A 340 10.87 13.57 -7.62
N GLY A 341 9.60 13.73 -7.95
CA GLY A 341 9.09 14.94 -8.59
C GLY A 341 9.36 14.97 -10.10
N ASN A 342 9.84 15.84 -10.67
CA ASN A 342 10.32 16.34 -11.95
C ASN A 342 10.48 15.34 -13.13
N THR A 343 9.41 14.65 -13.54
CA THR A 343 9.41 13.87 -14.79
C THR A 343 8.36 14.40 -15.77
N LYS A 344 8.65 14.43 -17.08
CA LYS A 344 7.73 14.91 -18.11
C LYS A 344 6.38 14.16 -18.08
N ASN A 345 6.39 12.87 -17.74
CA ASN A 345 5.22 12.00 -17.64
C ASN A 345 5.07 11.45 -16.20
N LYS A 346 5.04 12.34 -15.20
CA LYS A 346 5.09 12.00 -13.77
C LYS A 346 4.20 10.80 -13.39
N LEU A 347 2.94 10.78 -13.80
CA LEU A 347 2.02 9.72 -13.41
C LEU A 347 2.38 8.37 -14.05
N PHE A 348 2.78 8.37 -15.33
CA PHE A 348 3.25 7.16 -16.00
C PHE A 348 4.50 6.60 -15.34
N SER A 349 5.47 7.46 -15.02
CA SER A 349 6.70 7.07 -14.32
C SER A 349 6.41 6.50 -12.93
N CYS A 350 5.43 7.07 -12.19
CA CYS A 350 4.99 6.51 -10.91
C CYS A 350 4.40 5.10 -11.07
N CYS A 351 3.51 4.91 -12.04
CA CYS A 351 2.89 3.61 -12.31
C CYS A 351 3.93 2.57 -12.76
N LYS A 352 4.86 2.97 -13.62
CA LYS A 352 5.95 2.11 -14.08
C LYS A 352 6.85 1.69 -12.92
N ALA A 353 7.29 2.63 -12.09
CA ALA A 353 8.11 2.35 -10.92
C ALA A 353 7.39 1.41 -9.93
N GLY A 354 6.08 1.60 -9.72
CA GLY A 354 5.26 0.69 -8.95
C GLY A 354 5.22 -0.73 -9.52
N ASN A 355 4.98 -0.87 -10.83
CA ASN A 355 4.98 -2.16 -11.52
C ASN A 355 6.35 -2.84 -11.47
N ASP A 356 7.44 -2.08 -11.64
CA ASP A 356 8.81 -2.59 -11.59
C ASP A 356 9.15 -3.10 -10.18
N ALA A 357 8.81 -2.33 -9.13
CA ALA A 357 9.00 -2.74 -7.75
C ALA A 357 8.19 -4.01 -7.41
N ALA A 358 6.91 -4.06 -7.79
CA ALA A 358 6.06 -5.23 -7.60
C ALA A 358 6.66 -6.47 -8.31
N SER A 359 7.17 -6.32 -9.54
CA SER A 359 7.76 -7.43 -10.30
C SER A 359 9.02 -8.01 -9.64
N VAL A 360 9.77 -7.21 -8.88
CA VAL A 360 10.90 -7.70 -8.08
C VAL A 360 10.41 -8.48 -6.87
N ILE A 361 9.44 -7.94 -6.14
CA ILE A 361 8.91 -8.58 -4.93
C ILE A 361 8.25 -9.92 -5.24
N LEU A 362 7.53 -10.05 -6.35
CA LEU A 362 6.93 -11.31 -6.78
C LEU A 362 7.93 -12.48 -6.90
N ARG A 363 9.21 -12.20 -7.11
CA ARG A 363 10.30 -13.19 -7.22
C ARG A 363 10.97 -13.52 -5.89
N ASN A 364 10.48 -12.95 -4.78
CA ASN A 364 11.05 -13.12 -3.45
C ASN A 364 9.99 -13.62 -2.46
N VAL A 365 10.44 -14.12 -1.31
CA VAL A 365 9.55 -14.52 -0.22
C VAL A 365 9.18 -13.29 0.61
N GLY A 366 7.89 -13.01 0.77
CA GLY A 366 7.40 -11.81 1.46
C GLY A 366 7.81 -10.52 0.74
N CYS A 367 7.59 -9.38 1.39
CA CYS A 367 7.99 -8.09 0.85
C CYS A 367 9.50 -7.83 1.09
N THR A 368 10.34 -8.68 0.47
CA THR A 368 11.81 -8.59 0.53
C THR A 368 12.40 -8.26 -0.84
N TYR A 369 13.47 -7.51 -0.85
CA TYR A 369 14.15 -7.06 -2.06
C TYR A 369 15.67 -7.21 -1.94
N PRO A 370 16.37 -7.51 -3.07
CA PRO A 370 17.82 -7.66 -3.05
C PRO A 370 18.51 -6.31 -2.85
N LYS A 371 19.47 -6.26 -1.91
CA LYS A 371 20.22 -5.03 -1.57
C LYS A 371 20.99 -4.41 -2.75
N ASN A 372 21.40 -5.22 -3.72
CA ASN A 372 22.24 -4.80 -4.86
C ASN A 372 21.47 -4.70 -6.19
N PHE A 373 20.16 -4.81 -6.18
CA PHE A 373 19.36 -4.70 -7.40
C PHE A 373 19.10 -3.22 -7.72
N LYS A 374 19.35 -2.81 -8.96
CA LYS A 374 19.04 -1.46 -9.45
C LYS A 374 17.75 -1.51 -10.28
N LEU A 375 16.69 -0.93 -9.78
CA LEU A 375 15.56 -0.55 -10.62
C LEU A 375 16.02 0.61 -11.51
N ASN A 376 15.87 0.48 -12.81
CA ASN A 376 16.15 1.59 -13.71
C ASN A 376 14.94 2.55 -13.65
N LEU A 377 14.98 3.47 -12.69
CA LEU A 377 13.96 4.53 -12.52
C LEU A 377 14.28 5.75 -13.39
N ASP A 378 15.31 5.68 -14.23
CA ASP A 378 15.69 6.75 -15.13
C ASP A 378 14.75 6.79 -16.34
N GLU A 379 14.45 7.99 -16.76
CA GLU A 379 13.53 8.33 -17.84
C GLU A 379 13.92 7.58 -19.13
N GLN A 380 13.11 6.61 -19.53
CA GLN A 380 13.02 6.18 -20.92
C GLN A 380 11.69 6.70 -21.49
N GLY A 381 11.78 7.71 -22.32
CA GLY A 381 10.66 8.17 -23.12
C GLY A 381 10.63 9.62 -23.37
#